data_b4af35aca11c3c4d2b54a5d7a1945e2c
#
_entry.id   b4af35aca11c3c4d2b54a5d7a1945e2c
#
_cell.length_a   1.000
_cell.length_b   1.000
_cell.length_c   1.000
_cell.angle_alpha   90.00
_cell.angle_beta   90.00
_cell.angle_gamma   90.00
#
_symmetry.space_group_name_H-M   'P 1'
#
loop_
_entity.id
_entity.type
_entity.pdbx_description
1 polymer ?
#
loop_
_entity_poly.entity_id
_entity_poly.type
_entity_poly.pdbx_seq_one_letter_code
_entity_poly.pdbx_strand_id
1 'polypeptide(L)'
;MYYNMQVHSAYDLLNSTIKYESLFSKLIKDNQKSVVIVDPNMYGAIKAHKEAKKSGVNLIQGLEVSLGYGIGLLKFNILCKSEKMFYKLLEISTKFMNEEEWTVENFANEVIDYKDDFVLIIVDELRDSMEFSYLNNLI
;
A
#
# COMPACT_ATOMS: atom_id res chain seq x y z
N MET A 1 9.64 15.35 -14.36
CA MET A 1 9.10 13.99 -14.48
C MET A 1 8.11 13.79 -13.35
N TYR A 2 6.86 13.49 -13.65
CA TYR A 2 5.80 13.32 -12.65
C TYR A 2 5.54 11.83 -12.41
N TYR A 3 5.41 11.43 -11.15
CA TYR A 3 5.06 10.07 -10.76
C TYR A 3 3.81 10.07 -9.90
N ASN A 4 2.84 9.23 -10.22
CA ASN A 4 1.70 8.98 -9.36
C ASN A 4 2.14 8.07 -8.20
N MET A 5 2.21 8.64 -7.00
CA MET A 5 2.68 7.96 -5.79
C MET A 5 1.56 7.23 -5.03
N GLN A 6 0.30 7.43 -5.43
CA GLN A 6 -0.84 6.85 -4.74
C GLN A 6 -2.01 6.70 -5.72
N VAL A 7 -2.08 5.54 -6.36
CA VAL A 7 -3.18 5.19 -7.27
C VAL A 7 -3.99 4.07 -6.61
N HIS A 8 -5.30 4.32 -6.45
CA HIS A 8 -6.28 3.32 -6.04
C HIS A 8 -6.90 2.70 -7.27
N SER A 9 -6.97 1.37 -7.32
CA SER A 9 -7.58 0.64 -8.41
C SER A 9 -9.05 0.30 -8.14
N ALA A 10 -9.71 -0.33 -9.10
CA ALA A 10 -11.08 -0.84 -8.94
C ALA A 10 -11.22 -1.92 -7.86
N TYR A 11 -10.12 -2.39 -7.28
CA TYR A 11 -10.12 -3.28 -6.09
C TYR A 11 -10.29 -2.52 -4.77
N ASP A 12 -10.19 -1.19 -4.79
CA ASP A 12 -10.66 -0.31 -3.72
C ASP A 12 -12.15 -0.02 -3.97
N LEU A 13 -12.98 -0.95 -3.53
CA LEU A 13 -14.43 -0.92 -3.81
C LEU A 13 -15.06 0.36 -3.28
N LEU A 14 -15.95 0.96 -4.08
CA LEU A 14 -16.68 2.20 -3.85
C LEU A 14 -15.82 3.49 -3.91
N ASN A 15 -14.49 3.40 -3.87
CA ASN A 15 -13.61 4.56 -3.89
C ASN A 15 -12.94 4.78 -5.25
N SER A 16 -12.73 3.72 -6.04
CA SER A 16 -12.10 3.82 -7.35
C SER A 16 -12.74 2.93 -8.40
N THR A 17 -12.75 3.41 -9.65
CA THR A 17 -13.20 2.67 -10.84
C THR A 17 -12.07 2.38 -11.82
N ILE A 18 -10.83 2.68 -11.44
CA ILE A 18 -9.65 2.57 -12.30
C ILE A 18 -9.30 1.10 -12.55
N LYS A 19 -9.48 0.63 -13.78
CA LYS A 19 -9.05 -0.70 -14.23
C LYS A 19 -7.58 -0.67 -14.62
N TYR A 20 -6.84 -1.73 -14.32
CA TYR A 20 -5.40 -1.80 -14.61
C TYR A 20 -5.09 -1.63 -16.09
N GLU A 21 -5.86 -2.26 -16.98
CA GLU A 21 -5.63 -2.15 -18.43
C GLU A 21 -5.69 -0.68 -18.90
N SER A 22 -6.68 0.07 -18.41
CA SER A 22 -6.84 1.50 -18.71
C SER A 22 -5.74 2.34 -18.07
N LEU A 23 -5.37 2.05 -16.84
CA LEU A 23 -4.28 2.72 -16.11
C LEU A 23 -2.97 2.57 -16.85
N PHE A 24 -2.54 1.35 -17.15
CA PHE A 24 -1.25 1.11 -17.81
C PHE A 24 -1.21 1.65 -19.24
N SER A 25 -2.33 1.60 -19.98
CA SER A 25 -2.44 2.24 -21.30
C SER A 25 -2.26 3.76 -21.20
N LYS A 26 -2.84 4.39 -20.19
CA LYS A 26 -2.69 5.83 -19.93
C LYS A 26 -1.25 6.18 -19.55
N LEU A 27 -0.60 5.39 -18.69
CA LEU A 27 0.79 5.60 -18.28
C LEU A 27 1.75 5.56 -19.49
N ILE A 28 1.56 4.59 -20.38
CA ILE A 28 2.34 4.50 -21.63
C ILE A 28 2.12 5.75 -22.49
N LYS A 29 0.87 6.15 -22.71
CA LYS A 29 0.51 7.33 -23.50
C LYS A 29 1.14 8.61 -22.96
N ASP A 30 1.18 8.74 -21.63
CA ASP A 30 1.73 9.92 -20.95
C ASP A 30 3.26 9.78 -20.70
N ASN A 31 3.90 8.77 -21.28
CA ASN A 31 5.34 8.48 -21.13
C ASN A 31 5.79 8.37 -19.65
N GLN A 32 4.92 7.88 -18.78
CA GLN A 32 5.24 7.59 -17.39
C GLN A 32 5.85 6.19 -17.26
N LYS A 33 7.00 6.10 -16.59
CA LYS A 33 7.77 4.86 -16.48
C LYS A 33 7.51 4.07 -15.21
N SER A 34 6.84 4.69 -14.24
CA SER A 34 6.59 4.06 -12.93
C SER A 34 5.26 4.51 -12.36
N VAL A 35 4.66 3.64 -11.56
CA VAL A 35 3.42 3.91 -10.83
C VAL A 35 3.45 3.23 -9.47
N VAL A 36 2.83 3.86 -8.47
CA VAL A 36 2.58 3.26 -7.16
C VAL A 36 1.10 2.95 -7.05
N ILE A 37 0.76 1.68 -6.86
CA ILE A 37 -0.63 1.25 -6.65
C ILE A 37 -0.80 0.87 -5.19
N VAL A 38 -1.81 1.47 -4.54
CA VAL A 38 -2.10 1.29 -3.13
C VAL A 38 -3.61 1.08 -2.98
N ASP A 39 -4.01 -0.14 -2.72
CA ASP A 39 -5.39 -0.48 -2.41
C ASP A 39 -5.49 -0.92 -0.93
N PRO A 40 -6.69 -0.94 -0.33
CA PRO A 40 -6.89 -1.42 1.05
C PRO A 40 -6.77 -2.95 1.17
N ASN A 41 -6.46 -3.62 0.08
CA ASN A 41 -6.24 -5.07 -0.03
C ASN A 41 -5.25 -5.40 -1.14
N MET A 42 -4.82 -6.65 -1.21
CA MET A 42 -3.87 -7.14 -2.22
C MET A 42 -4.52 -8.02 -3.30
N TYR A 43 -5.85 -8.03 -3.42
CA TYR A 43 -6.56 -8.89 -4.37
C TYR A 43 -6.19 -8.67 -5.83
N GLY A 44 -5.92 -7.42 -6.20
CA GLY A 44 -5.53 -7.04 -7.55
C GLY A 44 -4.03 -7.16 -7.85
N ALA A 45 -3.18 -7.43 -6.84
CA ALA A 45 -1.74 -7.30 -6.94
C ALA A 45 -1.12 -8.15 -8.07
N ILE A 46 -1.51 -9.41 -8.21
CA ILE A 46 -1.00 -10.30 -9.26
C ILE A 46 -1.41 -9.81 -10.66
N LYS A 47 -2.63 -9.31 -10.82
CA LYS A 47 -3.10 -8.74 -12.08
C LYS A 47 -2.33 -7.47 -12.42
N ALA A 48 -2.11 -6.59 -11.43
CA ALA A 48 -1.32 -5.38 -11.59
C ALA A 48 0.11 -5.69 -12.07
N HIS A 49 0.77 -6.69 -11.47
CA HIS A 49 2.11 -7.13 -11.88
C HIS A 49 2.13 -7.67 -13.31
N LYS A 50 1.11 -8.43 -13.73
CA LYS A 50 1.00 -8.93 -15.11
C LYS A 50 0.88 -7.77 -16.12
N GLU A 51 0.03 -6.78 -15.83
CA GLU A 51 -0.14 -5.60 -16.70
C GLU A 51 1.11 -4.71 -16.71
N ALA A 52 1.78 -4.53 -15.56
CA ALA A 52 3.05 -3.81 -15.47
C ALA A 52 4.12 -4.47 -16.35
N LYS A 53 4.29 -5.79 -16.24
CA LYS A 53 5.25 -6.55 -17.06
C LYS A 53 4.96 -6.43 -18.54
N LYS A 54 3.70 -6.52 -18.93
CA LYS A 54 3.25 -6.41 -20.33
C LYS A 54 3.48 -5.01 -20.90
N SER A 55 3.30 -3.98 -20.09
CA SER A 55 3.43 -2.57 -20.49
C SER A 55 4.85 -2.02 -20.38
N GLY A 56 5.75 -2.69 -19.69
CA GLY A 56 7.10 -2.20 -19.40
C GLY A 56 7.15 -1.06 -18.39
N VAL A 57 6.04 -0.83 -17.67
CA VAL A 57 5.97 0.18 -16.59
C VAL A 57 6.42 -0.45 -15.28
N ASN A 58 7.29 0.25 -14.55
CA ASN A 58 7.72 -0.18 -13.23
C ASN A 58 6.60 0.02 -12.20
N LEU A 59 6.18 -1.07 -11.56
CA LEU A 59 5.15 -1.07 -10.54
C LEU A 59 5.77 -1.15 -9.15
N ILE A 60 5.41 -0.20 -8.29
CA ILE A 60 5.63 -0.28 -6.85
C ILE A 60 4.28 -0.64 -6.22
N GLN A 61 4.23 -1.79 -5.57
CA GLN A 61 3.02 -2.25 -4.90
C GLN A 61 3.01 -1.78 -3.45
N GLY A 62 1.85 -1.32 -2.98
CA GLY A 62 1.62 -0.97 -1.59
C GLY A 62 0.27 -1.49 -1.08
N LEU A 63 0.06 -1.29 0.20
CA LEU A 63 -1.16 -1.59 0.91
C LEU A 63 -1.56 -0.37 1.75
N GLU A 64 -2.81 0.07 1.62
CA GLU A 64 -3.38 1.05 2.54
C GLU A 64 -3.77 0.35 3.85
N VAL A 65 -3.26 0.88 4.95
CA VAL A 65 -3.44 0.31 6.30
C VAL A 65 -4.18 1.30 7.16
N SER A 66 -5.20 0.83 7.89
CA SER A 66 -5.92 1.59 8.91
C SER A 66 -5.87 0.80 10.21
N LEU A 67 -5.26 1.38 11.24
CA LEU A 67 -5.08 0.74 12.56
C LEU A 67 -5.88 1.49 13.60
N GLY A 68 -6.52 0.75 14.52
CA GLY A 68 -7.14 1.33 15.71
C GLY A 68 -6.08 1.88 16.67
N TYR A 69 -6.27 3.13 17.12
CA TYR A 69 -5.44 3.76 18.14
C TYR A 69 -6.30 4.62 19.07
N GLY A 70 -6.44 4.20 20.32
CA GLY A 70 -7.33 4.88 21.27
C GLY A 70 -8.76 5.00 20.73
N ILE A 71 -9.22 6.22 20.52
CA ILE A 71 -10.55 6.51 19.92
C ILE A 71 -10.49 6.87 18.43
N GLY A 72 -9.29 6.82 17.81
CA GLY A 72 -9.05 7.22 16.44
C GLY A 72 -8.54 6.09 15.55
N LEU A 73 -8.25 6.43 14.31
CA LEU A 73 -7.62 5.55 13.32
C LEU A 73 -6.33 6.19 12.81
N LEU A 74 -5.26 5.40 12.82
CA LEU A 74 -4.02 5.75 12.12
C LEU A 74 -4.07 5.17 10.71
N LYS A 75 -4.02 6.05 9.70
CA LYS A 75 -4.08 5.68 8.29
C LYS A 75 -2.78 6.00 7.57
N PHE A 76 -2.21 5.01 6.89
CA PHE A 76 -0.97 5.15 6.13
C PHE A 76 -0.88 4.13 4.99
N ASN A 77 0.03 4.37 4.08
CA ASN A 77 0.39 3.42 3.03
C ASN A 77 1.74 2.78 3.34
N ILE A 78 1.83 1.47 3.24
CA ILE A 78 3.08 0.73 3.27
C ILE A 78 3.44 0.30 1.83
N LEU A 79 4.62 0.73 1.35
CA LEU A 79 5.11 0.42 0.02
C LEU A 79 6.23 -0.61 0.10
N CYS A 80 6.16 -1.68 -0.68
CA CYS A 80 7.22 -2.68 -0.69
C CYS A 80 8.40 -2.24 -1.56
N LYS A 81 9.62 -2.47 -1.04
CA LYS A 81 10.91 -2.26 -1.71
C LYS A 81 11.51 -3.57 -2.22
N SER A 82 11.03 -4.71 -1.72
CA SER A 82 11.55 -6.03 -2.03
C SER A 82 10.44 -7.03 -2.31
N GLU A 83 10.78 -8.10 -3.03
CA GLU A 83 9.88 -9.24 -3.24
C GLU A 83 9.48 -9.92 -1.92
N LYS A 84 10.40 -10.00 -0.97
CA LYS A 84 10.16 -10.53 0.38
C LYS A 84 9.02 -9.76 1.08
N MET A 85 9.06 -8.43 1.01
CA MET A 85 8.01 -7.59 1.58
C MET A 85 6.68 -7.70 0.82
N PHE A 86 6.73 -7.91 -0.50
CA PHE A 86 5.52 -8.15 -1.28
C PHE A 86 4.73 -9.36 -0.77
N TYR A 87 5.41 -10.49 -0.54
CA TYR A 87 4.76 -11.67 0.05
C TYR A 87 4.26 -11.43 1.47
N LYS A 88 5.01 -10.63 2.25
CA LYS A 88 4.57 -10.23 3.58
C LYS A 88 3.30 -9.37 3.53
N LEU A 89 3.18 -8.45 2.57
CA LEU A 89 1.96 -7.66 2.38
C LEU A 89 0.75 -8.53 1.98
N LEU A 90 0.94 -9.57 1.18
CA LEU A 90 -0.12 -10.53 0.88
C LEU A 90 -0.62 -11.23 2.15
N GLU A 91 0.29 -11.66 3.02
CA GLU A 91 -0.04 -12.27 4.31
C GLU A 91 -0.79 -11.29 5.23
N ILE A 92 -0.26 -10.07 5.40
CA ILE A 92 -0.88 -9.01 6.20
C ILE A 92 -2.28 -8.69 5.68
N SER A 93 -2.44 -8.50 4.37
CA SER A 93 -3.75 -8.24 3.76
C SER A 93 -4.76 -9.34 4.05
N THR A 94 -4.33 -10.61 4.03
CA THR A 94 -5.19 -11.75 4.36
C THR A 94 -5.59 -11.73 5.83
N LYS A 95 -4.67 -11.43 6.73
CA LYS A 95 -4.95 -11.32 8.17
C LYS A 95 -5.93 -10.17 8.45
N PHE A 96 -5.76 -9.00 7.83
CA PHE A 96 -6.69 -7.88 7.97
C PHE A 96 -8.13 -8.22 7.60
N MET A 97 -8.32 -9.07 6.60
CA MET A 97 -9.67 -9.48 6.18
C MET A 97 -10.35 -10.45 7.16
N ASN A 98 -9.58 -11.13 8.00
CA ASN A 98 -10.07 -12.15 8.91
C ASN A 98 -10.16 -11.69 10.37
N GLU A 99 -9.55 -10.57 10.73
CA GLU A 99 -9.52 -10.04 12.09
C GLU A 99 -10.35 -8.75 12.17
N GLU A 100 -11.16 -8.63 13.25
CA GLU A 100 -12.05 -7.49 13.41
C GLU A 100 -11.31 -6.20 13.75
N GLU A 101 -10.18 -6.28 14.47
CA GLU A 101 -9.38 -5.11 14.87
C GLU A 101 -7.88 -5.40 14.85
N TRP A 102 -7.12 -4.50 14.21
CA TRP A 102 -5.67 -4.47 14.29
C TRP A 102 -5.20 -3.26 15.08
N THR A 103 -4.30 -3.51 16.03
CA THR A 103 -3.63 -2.48 16.79
C THR A 103 -2.30 -2.09 16.16
N VAL A 104 -1.76 -0.94 16.58
CA VAL A 104 -0.43 -0.48 16.13
C VAL A 104 0.64 -1.49 16.51
N GLU A 105 0.54 -2.08 17.71
CA GLU A 105 1.49 -3.09 18.21
C GLU A 105 1.45 -4.37 17.38
N ASN A 106 0.25 -4.86 17.05
CA ASN A 106 0.10 -6.07 16.23
C ASN A 106 0.73 -5.86 14.85
N PHE A 107 0.48 -4.70 14.23
CA PHE A 107 1.07 -4.35 12.95
C PHE A 107 2.60 -4.23 13.05
N ALA A 108 3.12 -3.52 14.05
CA ALA A 108 4.56 -3.34 14.24
C ALA A 108 5.27 -4.70 14.38
N ASN A 109 4.71 -5.63 15.16
CA ASN A 109 5.25 -6.98 15.32
C ASN A 109 5.30 -7.77 14.01
N GLU A 110 4.34 -7.55 13.09
CA GLU A 110 4.34 -8.21 11.78
C GLU A 110 5.42 -7.70 10.84
N VAL A 111 5.83 -6.44 10.95
CA VAL A 111 6.72 -5.80 9.98
C VAL A 111 8.13 -5.51 10.50
N ILE A 112 8.41 -5.67 11.80
CA ILE A 112 9.68 -5.30 12.41
C ILE A 112 10.91 -5.97 11.77
N ASP A 113 10.77 -7.24 11.37
CA ASP A 113 11.84 -7.98 10.71
C ASP A 113 12.08 -7.55 9.25
N TYR A 114 11.24 -6.68 8.73
CA TYR A 114 11.23 -6.19 7.35
C TYR A 114 11.53 -4.69 7.24
N LYS A 115 11.99 -4.03 8.31
CA LYS A 115 12.12 -2.57 8.39
C LYS A 115 12.88 -1.90 7.24
N ASP A 116 13.83 -2.61 6.62
CA ASP A 116 14.61 -2.13 5.48
C ASP A 116 13.93 -2.38 4.12
N ASP A 117 12.86 -3.18 4.11
CA ASP A 117 12.19 -3.69 2.91
C ASP A 117 10.92 -2.91 2.53
N PHE A 118 10.56 -1.86 3.26
CA PHE A 118 9.38 -1.04 2.98
C PHE A 118 9.59 0.45 3.25
N VAL A 119 8.61 1.25 2.83
CA VAL A 119 8.47 2.68 3.16
C VAL A 119 7.06 2.92 3.66
N LEU A 120 6.91 3.70 4.72
CA LEU A 120 5.62 4.19 5.20
C LEU A 120 5.35 5.60 4.67
N ILE A 121 4.14 5.83 4.16
CA ILE A 121 3.67 7.14 3.74
C ILE A 121 2.39 7.45 4.49
N ILE A 122 2.42 8.54 5.27
CA ILE A 122 1.24 9.02 5.99
C ILE A 122 0.27 9.63 4.98
N VAL A 123 -0.98 9.23 5.06
CA VAL A 123 -2.03 9.67 4.13
C VAL A 123 -2.87 10.79 4.75
N ASP A 124 -2.91 10.88 6.08
CA ASP A 124 -3.76 11.81 6.81
C ASP A 124 -3.03 13.11 7.20
N GLU A 125 -3.80 14.19 7.43
CA GLU A 125 -3.28 15.51 7.82
C GLU A 125 -2.61 15.54 9.22
N LEU A 126 -2.71 14.45 9.98
CA LEU A 126 -2.13 14.27 11.30
C LEU A 126 -0.60 13.97 11.28
N ARG A 127 0.16 14.75 10.49
CA ARG A 127 1.62 14.56 10.35
C ARG A 127 2.39 14.63 11.67
N ASP A 128 1.85 15.29 12.69
CA ASP A 128 2.43 15.46 14.02
C ASP A 128 1.70 14.64 15.09
N SER A 129 0.95 13.60 14.68
CA SER A 129 0.22 12.79 15.67
C SER A 129 1.19 11.98 16.52
N MET A 130 0.90 11.91 17.82
CA MET A 130 1.63 11.03 18.76
C MET A 130 1.56 9.57 18.30
N GLU A 131 0.50 9.20 17.58
CA GLU A 131 0.25 7.88 17.03
C GLU A 131 1.29 7.45 16.02
N PHE A 132 1.66 8.34 15.09
CA PHE A 132 2.70 8.03 14.11
C PHE A 132 4.09 7.95 14.76
N SER A 133 4.39 8.85 15.69
CA SER A 133 5.62 8.78 16.47
C SER A 133 5.72 7.48 17.26
N TYR A 134 4.59 7.00 17.80
CA TYR A 134 4.52 5.72 18.50
C TYR A 134 4.81 4.55 17.55
N LEU A 135 4.14 4.48 16.40
CA LEU A 135 4.41 3.45 15.39
C LEU A 135 5.88 3.47 14.95
N ASN A 136 6.43 4.64 14.67
CA ASN A 136 7.81 4.79 14.20
C ASN A 136 8.85 4.39 15.28
N ASN A 137 8.51 4.47 16.55
CA ASN A 137 9.35 4.01 17.66
C ASN A 137 9.29 2.50 17.88
N LEU A 138 8.24 1.82 17.39
CA LEU A 138 8.08 0.36 17.50
C LEU A 138 8.77 -0.39 16.36
N ILE A 139 9.02 0.26 15.22
CA ILE A 139 9.66 -0.29 14.03
C ILE A 139 11.10 0.24 13.93
#